data_a89ccddfdd82c6d8c106f3e529dbf23d
#
_entry.id   a89ccddfdd82c6d8c106f3e529dbf23d
#
_cell.length_a   1.000
_cell.length_b   1.000
_cell.length_c   1.000
_cell.angle_alpha   90.00
_cell.angle_beta   90.00
_cell.angle_gamma   90.00
#
_symmetry.space_group_name_H-M   'P 1'
#
loop_
_entity.id
_entity.type
_entity.pdbx_description
1 polymer ?
#
loop_
_entity_poly.entity_id
_entity_poly.type
_entity_poly.pdbx_seq_one_letter_code
_entity_poly.pdbx_strand_id
1 'polypeptide(L)'
;VGSEMCIRDRAAAVRAVEGMLLLIENHTPLEDQTVRYCLSLAHDGKEQRVRELTEDFVTVTVKGRPIRPKTLGQKEYLNAIRKNAVTFGVGPAGTGKTYLAVAMAVKAFKAKDVSRIVLTRPAVEAGEKLGFLPGDLQQKVDPYLRPLYDGLFDMLGAETYERLVEKQIIEVAPLAYMRGRTLDDSFIILDEAQNTCLLYTSDAADEE
;
A
#
# COMPACT_ATOMS: atom_id res chain seq x y z
N VAL A 1 -40.13 3.44 -21.04
CA VAL A 1 -38.66 3.59 -20.88
C VAL A 1 -38.33 4.22 -19.53
N GLY A 2 -39.12 5.19 -19.01
CA GLY A 2 -38.83 5.85 -17.73
C GLY A 2 -39.08 5.01 -16.47
N SER A 3 -40.03 4.04 -16.51
CA SER A 3 -40.39 3.24 -15.32
C SER A 3 -39.39 2.12 -15.02
N GLU A 4 -38.82 1.50 -16.03
CA GLU A 4 -37.81 0.42 -15.84
C GLU A 4 -36.46 0.95 -15.31
N MET A 5 -36.04 2.13 -15.75
CA MET A 5 -34.86 2.78 -15.24
C MET A 5 -35.01 3.14 -13.75
N CYS A 6 -36.19 3.67 -13.35
CA CYS A 6 -36.52 3.97 -11.97
C CYS A 6 -36.53 2.73 -11.05
N ILE A 7 -37.00 1.57 -11.55
CA ILE A 7 -37.04 0.31 -10.78
C ILE A 7 -35.62 -0.25 -10.58
N ARG A 8 -34.78 -0.19 -11.63
CA ARG A 8 -33.38 -0.65 -11.57
C ARG A 8 -32.58 0.18 -10.58
N ASP A 9 -32.73 1.50 -10.57
CA ASP A 9 -32.08 2.41 -9.66
C ASP A 9 -32.50 2.20 -8.20
N ARG A 10 -33.79 1.92 -7.96
CA ARG A 10 -34.31 1.58 -6.62
C ARG A 10 -33.68 0.29 -6.09
N ALA A 11 -33.66 -0.75 -6.91
CA ALA A 11 -33.04 -2.02 -6.51
C ALA A 11 -31.55 -1.89 -6.24
N ALA A 12 -30.83 -1.12 -7.04
CA ALA A 12 -29.41 -0.83 -6.79
C ALA A 12 -29.21 -0.04 -5.49
N ALA A 13 -30.06 0.95 -5.20
CA ALA A 13 -29.99 1.71 -3.96
C ALA A 13 -30.23 0.83 -2.72
N VAL A 14 -31.22 -0.05 -2.74
CA VAL A 14 -31.50 -1.01 -1.66
C VAL A 14 -30.28 -1.90 -1.41
N ARG A 15 -29.74 -2.50 -2.48
CA ARG A 15 -28.55 -3.37 -2.37
C ARG A 15 -27.32 -2.63 -1.84
N ALA A 16 -27.14 -1.37 -2.24
CA ALA A 16 -26.05 -0.54 -1.69
C ALA A 16 -26.20 -0.31 -0.19
N VAL A 17 -27.43 -0.01 0.27
CA VAL A 17 -27.72 0.17 1.70
C VAL A 17 -27.50 -1.12 2.47
N GLU A 18 -27.96 -2.26 1.97
CA GLU A 18 -27.71 -3.58 2.58
C GLU A 18 -26.21 -3.88 2.71
N GLY A 19 -25.42 -3.56 1.67
CA GLY A 19 -23.97 -3.67 1.71
C GLY A 19 -23.34 -2.77 2.77
N MET A 20 -23.82 -1.53 2.90
CA MET A 20 -23.33 -0.59 3.94
C MET A 20 -23.69 -1.06 5.35
N LEU A 21 -24.91 -1.59 5.57
CA LEU A 21 -25.32 -2.15 6.85
C LEU A 21 -24.42 -3.32 7.24
N LEU A 22 -24.10 -4.20 6.31
CA LEU A 22 -23.16 -5.30 6.55
C LEU A 22 -21.78 -4.80 6.99
N LEU A 23 -21.27 -3.72 6.42
CA LEU A 23 -19.99 -3.12 6.82
C LEU A 23 -20.06 -2.55 8.24
N ILE A 24 -21.17 -1.89 8.60
CA ILE A 24 -21.41 -1.35 9.97
C ILE A 24 -21.45 -2.48 10.99
N GLU A 25 -22.19 -3.56 10.73
CA GLU A 25 -22.27 -4.74 11.59
C GLU A 25 -20.86 -5.34 11.86
N ASN A 26 -19.97 -5.27 10.88
CA ASN A 26 -18.58 -5.71 11.02
C ASN A 26 -17.63 -4.60 11.52
N HIS A 27 -18.16 -3.55 12.14
CA HIS A 27 -17.40 -2.44 12.72
C HIS A 27 -16.47 -1.72 11.72
N THR A 28 -16.84 -1.71 10.43
CA THR A 28 -16.13 -0.97 9.39
C THR A 28 -16.73 0.43 9.28
N PRO A 29 -15.97 1.50 9.50
CA PRO A 29 -16.49 2.86 9.42
C PRO A 29 -16.93 3.18 7.97
N LEU A 30 -18.09 3.81 7.82
CA LEU A 30 -18.57 4.31 6.55
C LEU A 30 -17.97 5.70 6.29
N GLU A 31 -16.88 5.72 5.56
CA GLU A 31 -16.32 6.95 5.00
C GLU A 31 -16.94 7.21 3.60
N ASP A 32 -16.89 8.44 3.13
CA ASP A 32 -17.38 8.82 1.79
C ASP A 32 -16.89 7.90 0.67
N GLN A 33 -15.63 7.51 0.73
CA GLN A 33 -15.03 6.59 -0.23
C GLN A 33 -15.69 5.21 -0.19
N THR A 34 -15.97 4.69 1.00
CA THR A 34 -16.63 3.40 1.22
C THR A 34 -18.06 3.43 0.70
N VAL A 35 -18.80 4.51 0.97
CA VAL A 35 -20.17 4.71 0.48
C VAL A 35 -20.20 4.73 -1.06
N ARG A 36 -19.34 5.55 -1.69
CA ARG A 36 -19.23 5.61 -3.16
C ARG A 36 -18.88 4.26 -3.77
N TYR A 37 -18.02 3.50 -3.11
CA TYR A 37 -17.63 2.18 -3.57
C TYR A 37 -18.79 1.17 -3.48
N CYS A 38 -19.56 1.16 -2.39
CA CYS A 38 -20.77 0.33 -2.26
C CYS A 38 -21.81 0.67 -3.35
N LEU A 39 -22.00 1.95 -3.64
CA LEU A 39 -22.88 2.40 -4.71
C LEU A 39 -22.40 1.89 -6.08
N SER A 40 -21.11 1.98 -6.36
CA SER A 40 -20.53 1.47 -7.61
C SER A 40 -20.70 -0.05 -7.75
N LEU A 41 -20.46 -0.82 -6.69
CA LEU A 41 -20.66 -2.27 -6.69
C LEU A 41 -22.12 -2.65 -6.90
N ALA A 42 -23.05 -1.92 -6.29
CA ALA A 42 -24.48 -2.16 -6.46
C ALA A 42 -24.96 -1.82 -7.88
N HIS A 43 -24.40 -0.77 -8.49
CA HIS A 43 -24.65 -0.43 -9.89
C HIS A 43 -24.14 -1.52 -10.85
N ASP A 44 -22.99 -2.11 -10.56
CA ASP A 44 -22.37 -3.18 -11.34
C ASP A 44 -22.97 -4.57 -11.06
N GLY A 45 -23.91 -4.70 -10.12
CA GLY A 45 -24.49 -5.99 -9.70
C GLY A 45 -23.53 -6.89 -8.93
N LYS A 46 -22.52 -6.31 -8.28
CA LYS A 46 -21.45 -7.02 -7.54
C LYS A 46 -21.56 -6.83 -6.02
N GLU A 47 -22.71 -6.39 -5.52
CA GLU A 47 -22.94 -6.07 -4.11
C GLU A 47 -22.64 -7.23 -3.16
N GLN A 48 -22.83 -8.47 -3.60
CA GLN A 48 -22.51 -9.67 -2.80
C GLN A 48 -21.04 -9.76 -2.41
N ARG A 49 -20.15 -9.15 -3.20
CA ARG A 49 -18.72 -9.11 -2.94
C ARG A 49 -18.31 -8.16 -1.80
N VAL A 50 -19.24 -7.32 -1.32
CA VAL A 50 -18.99 -6.48 -0.13
C VAL A 50 -18.67 -7.35 1.10
N ARG A 51 -19.27 -8.53 1.23
CA ARG A 51 -18.95 -9.49 2.30
C ARG A 51 -17.49 -9.90 2.30
N GLU A 52 -16.88 -10.01 1.14
CA GLU A 52 -15.46 -10.37 1.02
C GLU A 52 -14.53 -9.35 1.67
N LEU A 53 -14.95 -8.09 1.83
CA LEU A 53 -14.15 -7.03 2.44
C LEU A 53 -14.17 -7.08 3.97
N THR A 54 -15.22 -7.65 4.56
CA THR A 54 -15.39 -7.70 6.02
C THR A 54 -14.52 -8.75 6.69
N GLU A 55 -14.16 -9.80 5.98
CA GLU A 55 -13.43 -10.96 6.51
C GLU A 55 -11.92 -10.77 6.53
N ASP A 56 -11.39 -9.82 5.74
CA ASP A 56 -9.96 -9.65 5.55
C ASP A 56 -9.37 -8.62 6.54
N PHE A 57 -8.53 -9.12 7.42
CA PHE A 57 -7.78 -8.32 8.39
C PHE A 57 -6.28 -8.42 8.12
N VAL A 58 -5.61 -7.29 8.02
CA VAL A 58 -4.15 -7.24 7.80
C VAL A 58 -3.41 -7.13 9.13
N THR A 59 -3.57 -6.02 9.81
CA THR A 59 -2.93 -5.70 11.10
C THR A 59 -3.71 -4.58 11.79
N VAL A 60 -3.28 -4.16 12.98
CA VAL A 60 -3.80 -2.97 13.67
C VAL A 60 -2.74 -1.88 13.72
N THR A 61 -3.19 -0.63 13.64
CA THR A 61 -2.35 0.52 13.94
C THR A 61 -2.04 0.60 15.44
N VAL A 62 -1.08 1.44 15.84
CA VAL A 62 -0.79 1.70 17.26
C VAL A 62 -2.01 2.23 18.02
N LYS A 63 -2.90 2.96 17.32
CA LYS A 63 -4.14 3.49 17.89
C LYS A 63 -5.28 2.45 17.96
N GLY A 64 -4.98 1.18 17.71
CA GLY A 64 -5.97 0.09 17.74
C GLY A 64 -6.91 0.06 16.53
N ARG A 65 -6.66 0.83 15.47
CA ARG A 65 -7.50 0.84 14.27
C ARG A 65 -7.15 -0.37 13.39
N PRO A 66 -8.13 -1.21 13.01
CA PRO A 66 -7.87 -2.34 12.12
C PRO A 66 -7.59 -1.85 10.69
N ILE A 67 -6.57 -2.41 10.07
CA ILE A 67 -6.25 -2.20 8.64
C ILE A 67 -6.90 -3.33 7.86
N ARG A 68 -7.81 -2.96 6.97
CA ARG A 68 -8.58 -3.86 6.11
C ARG A 68 -8.60 -3.33 4.68
N PRO A 69 -8.79 -4.20 3.67
CA PRO A 69 -9.03 -3.72 2.31
C PRO A 69 -10.36 -2.98 2.26
N LYS A 70 -10.39 -1.79 1.67
CA LYS A 70 -11.60 -0.98 1.45
C LYS A 70 -12.24 -1.26 0.09
N THR A 71 -11.51 -1.93 -0.81
CA THR A 71 -11.96 -2.29 -2.16
C THR A 71 -11.53 -3.69 -2.54
N LEU A 72 -12.20 -4.28 -3.52
CA LEU A 72 -11.84 -5.61 -4.05
C LEU A 72 -10.44 -5.62 -4.66
N GLY A 73 -10.04 -4.56 -5.38
CA GLY A 73 -8.69 -4.44 -5.92
C GLY A 73 -7.63 -4.41 -4.82
N GLN A 74 -7.90 -3.73 -3.68
CA GLN A 74 -7.02 -3.79 -2.52
C GLN A 74 -6.95 -5.20 -1.92
N LYS A 75 -8.07 -5.92 -1.86
CA LYS A 75 -8.09 -7.32 -1.40
C LYS A 75 -7.28 -8.22 -2.34
N GLU A 76 -7.46 -8.07 -3.65
CA GLU A 76 -6.69 -8.82 -4.65
C GLU A 76 -5.19 -8.53 -4.53
N TYR A 77 -4.80 -7.27 -4.32
CA TYR A 77 -3.42 -6.87 -4.08
C TYR A 77 -2.84 -7.52 -2.81
N LEU A 78 -3.55 -7.48 -1.69
CA LEU A 78 -3.13 -8.14 -0.46
C LEU A 78 -2.96 -9.66 -0.63
N ASN A 79 -3.87 -10.29 -1.39
CA ASN A 79 -3.79 -11.71 -1.70
C ASN A 79 -2.61 -12.03 -2.62
N ALA A 80 -2.30 -11.15 -3.57
CA ALA A 80 -1.12 -11.30 -4.41
C ALA A 80 0.17 -11.24 -3.59
N ILE A 81 0.29 -10.29 -2.65
CA ILE A 81 1.45 -10.20 -1.75
C ILE A 81 1.60 -11.46 -0.88
N ARG A 82 0.49 -12.02 -0.39
CA ARG A 82 0.53 -13.22 0.46
C ARG A 82 0.98 -14.48 -0.28
N LYS A 83 0.70 -14.56 -1.58
CA LYS A 83 0.88 -15.79 -2.38
C LYS A 83 2.15 -15.80 -3.22
N ASN A 84 2.74 -14.66 -3.47
CA ASN A 84 3.85 -14.53 -4.41
C ASN A 84 5.06 -13.87 -3.76
N ALA A 85 6.25 -14.34 -4.13
CA ALA A 85 7.51 -13.73 -3.69
C ALA A 85 7.71 -12.31 -4.27
N VAL A 86 7.20 -12.06 -5.48
CA VAL A 86 7.26 -10.75 -6.14
C VAL A 86 5.86 -10.33 -6.56
N THR A 87 5.47 -9.11 -6.23
CA THR A 87 4.16 -8.53 -6.56
C THR A 87 4.31 -7.12 -7.09
N PHE A 88 3.69 -6.84 -8.23
CA PHE A 88 3.63 -5.50 -8.80
C PHE A 88 2.26 -4.87 -8.52
N GLY A 89 2.26 -3.77 -7.76
CA GLY A 89 1.06 -2.98 -7.47
C GLY A 89 0.91 -1.82 -8.45
N VAL A 90 0.15 -1.98 -9.51
CA VAL A 90 -0.11 -0.94 -10.51
C VAL A 90 -1.50 -0.34 -10.29
N GLY A 91 -1.60 0.98 -10.30
CA GLY A 91 -2.88 1.69 -10.16
C GLY A 91 -2.71 3.17 -9.85
N PRO A 92 -3.81 3.95 -9.87
CA PRO A 92 -3.80 5.39 -9.63
C PRO A 92 -3.19 5.79 -8.28
N ALA A 93 -2.72 7.03 -8.17
CA ALA A 93 -2.29 7.61 -6.91
C ALA A 93 -3.42 7.61 -5.87
N GLY A 94 -3.10 7.58 -4.59
CA GLY A 94 -4.07 7.62 -3.50
C GLY A 94 -4.90 6.34 -3.28
N THR A 95 -4.64 5.25 -4.00
CA THR A 95 -5.36 3.97 -3.82
C THR A 95 -4.82 3.11 -2.66
N GLY A 96 -3.84 3.59 -1.90
CA GLY A 96 -3.31 2.93 -0.71
C GLY A 96 -2.32 1.79 -0.97
N LYS A 97 -1.74 1.69 -2.18
CA LYS A 97 -0.78 0.64 -2.53
C LYS A 97 0.39 0.55 -1.55
N THR A 98 1.09 1.65 -1.37
CA THR A 98 2.26 1.74 -0.46
C THR A 98 1.86 1.45 0.98
N TYR A 99 0.77 2.05 1.46
CA TYR A 99 0.27 1.85 2.82
C TYR A 99 -0.06 0.39 3.11
N LEU A 100 -0.74 -0.30 2.19
CA LEU A 100 -1.08 -1.72 2.33
C LEU A 100 0.15 -2.63 2.24
N ALA A 101 1.13 -2.29 1.39
CA ALA A 101 2.40 -3.02 1.33
C ALA A 101 3.16 -2.90 2.66
N VAL A 102 3.24 -1.70 3.24
CA VAL A 102 3.84 -1.48 4.57
C VAL A 102 3.09 -2.25 5.65
N ALA A 103 1.75 -2.29 5.61
CA ALA A 103 0.95 -3.09 6.54
C ALA A 103 1.27 -4.59 6.45
N MET A 104 1.45 -5.10 5.23
CA MET A 104 1.85 -6.49 5.01
C MET A 104 3.26 -6.78 5.49
N ALA A 105 4.21 -5.87 5.26
CA ALA A 105 5.58 -5.98 5.75
C ALA A 105 5.63 -6.04 7.30
N VAL A 106 4.91 -5.13 7.96
CA VAL A 106 4.81 -5.12 9.43
C VAL A 106 4.14 -6.38 9.94
N LYS A 107 3.11 -6.90 9.24
CA LYS A 107 2.47 -8.18 9.60
C LYS A 107 3.46 -9.34 9.49
N ALA A 108 4.16 -9.46 8.38
CA ALA A 108 5.16 -10.51 8.16
C ALA A 108 6.29 -10.46 9.19
N PHE A 109 6.77 -9.25 9.52
CA PHE A 109 7.76 -9.04 10.56
C PHE A 109 7.27 -9.45 11.95
N LYS A 110 6.04 -9.06 12.33
CA LYS A 110 5.43 -9.48 13.61
C LYS A 110 5.20 -10.99 13.69
N ALA A 111 4.89 -11.63 12.57
CA ALA A 111 4.74 -13.09 12.46
C ALA A 111 6.08 -13.83 12.46
N LYS A 112 7.21 -13.11 12.33
CA LYS A 112 8.57 -13.64 12.16
C LYS A 112 8.76 -14.41 10.85
N ASP A 113 7.95 -14.11 9.83
CA ASP A 113 8.12 -14.63 8.49
C ASP A 113 9.33 -14.02 7.79
N VAL A 114 9.72 -12.81 8.22
CA VAL A 114 10.93 -12.10 7.78
C VAL A 114 11.64 -11.48 9.00
N SER A 115 12.94 -11.30 8.90
CA SER A 115 13.75 -10.67 9.96
C SER A 115 13.93 -9.17 9.76
N ARG A 116 13.71 -8.65 8.56
CA ARG A 116 13.97 -7.25 8.19
C ARG A 116 12.87 -6.69 7.28
N ILE A 117 12.70 -5.37 7.34
CA ILE A 117 11.87 -4.59 6.41
C ILE A 117 12.76 -3.57 5.72
N VAL A 118 12.80 -3.60 4.40
CA VAL A 118 13.55 -2.65 3.57
C VAL A 118 12.59 -1.89 2.69
N LEU A 119 12.51 -0.58 2.89
CA LEU A 119 11.70 0.32 2.08
C LEU A 119 12.65 1.18 1.23
N THR A 120 12.43 1.15 -0.05
CA THR A 120 13.28 1.89 -0.98
C THR A 120 12.44 2.60 -2.03
N ARG A 121 12.95 3.73 -2.50
CA ARG A 121 12.34 4.55 -3.54
C ARG A 121 13.44 5.15 -4.40
N PRO A 122 13.24 5.32 -5.71
CA PRO A 122 14.14 6.13 -6.54
C PRO A 122 14.32 7.53 -5.95
N ALA A 123 15.54 8.02 -5.96
CA ALA A 123 15.89 9.31 -5.32
C ALA A 123 15.32 10.52 -6.06
N VAL A 124 14.87 10.35 -7.30
CA VAL A 124 14.32 11.41 -8.16
C VAL A 124 13.08 10.92 -8.88
N GLU A 125 12.14 11.80 -9.11
CA GLU A 125 11.02 11.57 -10.02
C GLU A 125 11.47 11.84 -11.47
N ALA A 126 10.77 11.22 -12.42
CA ALA A 126 11.12 11.33 -13.82
C ALA A 126 11.15 12.80 -14.28
N GLY A 127 12.32 13.29 -14.64
CA GLY A 127 12.55 14.68 -15.09
C GLY A 127 13.11 15.64 -14.05
N GLU A 128 13.20 15.27 -12.78
CA GLU A 128 13.81 16.09 -11.74
C GLU A 128 15.32 15.85 -11.61
N LYS A 129 16.07 16.94 -11.36
CA LYS A 129 17.50 16.87 -11.07
C LYS A 129 17.72 17.19 -9.59
N LEU A 130 18.30 16.25 -8.84
CA LEU A 130 18.68 16.42 -7.42
C LEU A 130 19.51 17.66 -7.13
N GLY A 131 20.14 18.27 -8.14
CA GLY A 131 21.00 19.45 -8.01
C GLY A 131 20.32 20.73 -7.55
N PHE A 132 18.99 20.82 -7.62
CA PHE A 132 18.23 22.04 -7.27
C PHE A 132 17.83 22.14 -5.78
N LEU A 133 17.92 21.07 -5.02
CA LEU A 133 17.58 21.09 -3.60
C LEU A 133 18.81 21.46 -2.75
N PRO A 134 18.68 22.37 -1.77
CA PRO A 134 19.76 22.68 -0.84
C PRO A 134 19.96 21.52 0.17
N GLY A 135 21.21 21.31 0.62
CA GLY A 135 21.54 20.30 1.61
C GLY A 135 22.38 19.14 1.05
N ASP A 136 22.75 18.21 1.93
CA ASP A 136 23.40 16.98 1.53
C ASP A 136 22.42 16.00 0.83
N LEU A 137 22.94 14.91 0.28
CA LEU A 137 22.14 13.96 -0.49
C LEU A 137 20.98 13.37 0.35
N GLN A 138 21.23 13.12 1.63
CA GLN A 138 20.25 12.53 2.54
C GLN A 138 19.10 13.49 2.84
N GLN A 139 19.40 14.76 3.10
CA GLN A 139 18.43 15.81 3.32
C GLN A 139 17.57 16.08 2.07
N LYS A 140 18.14 15.92 0.88
CA LYS A 140 17.43 16.07 -0.39
C LYS A 140 16.45 14.95 -0.67
N VAL A 141 16.73 13.75 -0.20
CA VAL A 141 15.90 12.56 -0.46
C VAL A 141 14.84 12.35 0.63
N ASP A 142 15.07 12.84 1.84
CA ASP A 142 14.18 12.66 3.00
C ASP A 142 12.71 13.03 2.74
N PRO A 143 12.38 14.15 2.06
CA PRO A 143 10.99 14.49 1.73
C PRO A 143 10.28 13.42 0.88
N TYR A 144 11.00 12.75 0.00
CA TYR A 144 10.44 11.69 -0.86
C TYR A 144 10.18 10.38 -0.11
N LEU A 145 10.86 10.18 1.02
CA LEU A 145 10.70 8.99 1.87
C LEU A 145 9.61 9.15 2.93
N ARG A 146 9.10 10.38 3.16
CA ARG A 146 8.08 10.67 4.17
C ARG A 146 6.86 9.74 4.13
N PRO A 147 6.24 9.46 2.98
CA PRO A 147 5.07 8.59 2.94
C PRO A 147 5.34 7.18 3.47
N LEU A 148 6.59 6.70 3.35
CA LEU A 148 7.03 5.41 3.86
C LEU A 148 7.14 5.45 5.39
N TYR A 149 7.73 6.52 5.94
CA TYR A 149 7.81 6.74 7.39
C TYR A 149 6.43 6.84 8.04
N ASP A 150 5.52 7.61 7.43
CA ASP A 150 4.17 7.81 7.96
C ASP A 150 3.42 6.49 8.12
N GLY A 151 3.53 5.59 7.15
CA GLY A 151 2.95 4.26 7.22
C GLY A 151 3.54 3.41 8.35
N LEU A 152 4.86 3.44 8.52
CA LEU A 152 5.53 2.71 9.61
C LEU A 152 5.18 3.28 10.99
N PHE A 153 5.14 4.62 11.13
CA PHE A 153 4.75 5.27 12.39
C PHE A 153 3.32 4.95 12.80
N ASP A 154 2.38 4.91 11.85
CA ASP A 154 0.99 4.57 12.14
C ASP A 154 0.84 3.13 12.65
N MET A 155 1.68 2.21 12.21
CA MET A 155 1.62 0.78 12.54
C MET A 155 2.49 0.33 13.72
N LEU A 156 3.61 1.01 13.95
CA LEU A 156 4.61 0.63 14.96
C LEU A 156 4.69 1.62 16.11
N GLY A 157 4.36 2.89 15.88
CA GLY A 157 4.64 4.01 16.77
C GLY A 157 6.08 4.47 16.68
N ALA A 158 6.33 5.72 17.09
CA ALA A 158 7.63 6.37 16.96
C ALA A 158 8.73 5.61 17.71
N GLU A 159 8.51 5.31 18.99
CA GLU A 159 9.49 4.63 19.86
C GLU A 159 9.90 3.25 19.32
N THR A 160 8.92 2.45 18.87
CA THR A 160 9.22 1.12 18.33
C THR A 160 9.95 1.23 16.99
N TYR A 161 9.54 2.18 16.13
CA TYR A 161 10.19 2.44 14.87
C TYR A 161 11.66 2.83 15.07
N GLU A 162 11.94 3.83 15.89
CA GLU A 162 13.32 4.29 16.18
C GLU A 162 14.21 3.14 16.67
N ARG A 163 13.73 2.36 17.62
CA ARG A 163 14.46 1.18 18.11
C ARG A 163 14.74 0.13 17.04
N LEU A 164 13.80 -0.07 16.08
CA LEU A 164 14.00 -1.04 15.01
C LEU A 164 14.93 -0.51 13.92
N VAL A 165 14.96 0.80 13.68
CA VAL A 165 15.92 1.45 12.78
C VAL A 165 17.34 1.40 13.38
N GLU A 166 17.51 1.74 14.65
CA GLU A 166 18.81 1.63 15.34
C GLU A 166 19.40 0.21 15.27
N LYS A 167 18.54 -0.80 15.32
CA LYS A 167 18.94 -2.22 15.19
C LYS A 167 19.11 -2.66 13.74
N GLN A 168 18.94 -1.77 12.77
CA GLN A 168 18.98 -2.08 11.33
C GLN A 168 17.97 -3.17 10.90
N ILE A 169 16.88 -3.34 11.64
CA ILE A 169 15.77 -4.23 11.33
C ILE A 169 14.84 -3.57 10.30
N ILE A 170 14.62 -2.25 10.45
CA ILE A 170 13.91 -1.44 9.46
C ILE A 170 14.91 -0.49 8.82
N GLU A 171 14.91 -0.50 7.51
CA GLU A 171 15.72 0.40 6.71
C GLU A 171 14.85 1.14 5.70
N VAL A 172 14.96 2.45 5.65
CA VAL A 172 14.33 3.29 4.63
C VAL A 172 15.43 4.08 3.94
N ALA A 173 15.67 3.80 2.67
CA ALA A 173 16.78 4.38 1.95
C ALA A 173 16.49 4.54 0.45
N PRO A 174 17.18 5.47 -0.23
CA PRO A 174 17.12 5.58 -1.69
C PRO A 174 17.56 4.28 -2.37
N LEU A 175 16.96 3.98 -3.52
CA LEU A 175 17.29 2.79 -4.30
C LEU A 175 18.78 2.70 -4.66
N ALA A 176 19.42 3.83 -4.92
CA ALA A 176 20.85 3.89 -5.21
C ALA A 176 21.74 3.27 -4.12
N TYR A 177 21.29 3.25 -2.86
CA TYR A 177 22.02 2.67 -1.72
C TYR A 177 21.83 1.15 -1.62
N MET A 178 20.99 0.56 -2.44
CA MET A 178 20.75 -0.88 -2.49
C MET A 178 21.74 -1.62 -3.41
N ARG A 179 22.48 -0.88 -4.24
CA ARG A 179 23.43 -1.47 -5.21
C ARG A 179 24.47 -2.34 -4.51
N GLY A 180 24.67 -3.57 -5.00
CA GLY A 180 25.68 -4.52 -4.49
C GLY A 180 25.34 -5.13 -3.13
N ARG A 181 24.11 -4.97 -2.65
CA ARG A 181 23.69 -5.49 -1.35
C ARG A 181 22.86 -6.77 -1.51
N THR A 182 23.10 -7.71 -0.62
CA THR A 182 22.25 -8.91 -0.46
C THR A 182 21.25 -8.63 0.66
N LEU A 183 19.96 -8.79 0.37
CA LEU A 183 18.87 -8.47 1.29
C LEU A 183 18.11 -9.75 1.67
N ASP A 184 18.82 -10.66 2.34
CA ASP A 184 18.26 -11.94 2.78
C ASP A 184 17.20 -11.75 3.86
N ASP A 185 16.24 -12.67 3.90
CA ASP A 185 15.19 -12.76 4.91
C ASP A 185 14.46 -11.42 5.15
N SER A 186 14.21 -10.69 4.08
CA SER A 186 13.71 -9.33 4.11
C SER A 186 12.39 -9.17 3.34
N PHE A 187 11.48 -8.36 3.90
CA PHE A 187 10.35 -7.85 3.13
C PHE A 187 10.76 -6.52 2.48
N ILE A 188 10.85 -6.51 1.15
CA ILE A 188 11.35 -5.37 0.38
C ILE A 188 10.18 -4.68 -0.30
N ILE A 189 10.08 -3.36 -0.13
CA ILE A 189 9.12 -2.50 -0.82
C ILE A 189 9.88 -1.51 -1.67
N LEU A 190 9.71 -1.59 -2.99
CA LEU A 190 10.15 -0.57 -3.93
C LEU A 190 8.95 0.31 -4.29
N ASP A 191 8.89 1.49 -3.70
CA ASP A 191 7.86 2.48 -3.98
C ASP A 191 8.23 3.32 -5.20
N GLU A 192 7.21 3.80 -5.94
CA GLU A 192 7.38 4.58 -7.20
C GLU A 192 8.34 3.92 -8.20
N ALA A 193 8.23 2.60 -8.34
CA ALA A 193 9.11 1.78 -9.19
C ALA A 193 9.17 2.23 -10.67
N GLN A 194 8.15 2.94 -11.17
CA GLN A 194 8.15 3.52 -12.52
C GLN A 194 9.24 4.58 -12.73
N ASN A 195 9.78 5.14 -11.65
CA ASN A 195 10.87 6.11 -11.71
C ASN A 195 12.26 5.45 -11.73
N THR A 196 12.33 4.11 -11.74
CA THR A 196 13.59 3.40 -11.97
C THR A 196 13.98 3.54 -13.43
N CYS A 197 15.22 4.00 -13.67
CA CYS A 197 15.71 4.20 -15.05
C CYS A 197 16.13 2.86 -15.67
N LEU A 198 15.66 2.58 -16.88
CA LEU A 198 16.10 1.44 -17.69
C LEU A 198 17.60 1.50 -18.06
N LEU A 199 18.24 2.67 -17.94
CA LEU A 199 19.67 2.84 -18.21
C LEU A 199 20.59 1.99 -17.29
N TYR A 200 20.10 1.58 -16.11
CA TYR A 200 20.89 0.70 -15.24
C TYR A 200 20.95 -0.76 -15.70
N THR A 201 20.12 -1.16 -16.65
CA THR A 201 20.17 -2.51 -17.24
C THR A 201 21.06 -2.59 -18.46
N SER A 202 21.34 -1.44 -19.13
CA SER A 202 22.23 -1.39 -20.31
C SER A 202 23.71 -1.32 -19.91
N ASP A 203 24.06 -0.62 -18.83
CA ASP A 203 25.46 -0.49 -18.40
C ASP A 203 26.05 -1.83 -17.89
N ALA A 204 25.22 -2.81 -17.51
CA ALA A 204 25.68 -4.14 -17.12
C ALA A 204 25.96 -5.06 -18.32
N ALA A 205 25.48 -4.70 -19.52
CA ALA A 205 25.68 -5.47 -20.74
C ALA A 205 26.87 -4.96 -21.58
N ASP A 206 27.35 -3.75 -21.31
CA ASP A 206 28.45 -3.12 -22.06
C ASP A 206 29.82 -3.27 -21.36
N GLU A 207 29.90 -3.98 -20.24
CA GLU A 207 31.15 -4.28 -19.52
C GLU A 207 31.72 -5.69 -19.77
N GLU A 208 31.31 -6.37 -20.87
CA GLU A 208 31.98 -7.60 -21.32
C GLU A 208 32.84 -7.37 -22.57
#